data_56d6b5aa6f371556d183eeec1a2cad7a
#
_entry.id   56d6b5aa6f371556d183eeec1a2cad7a
#
_cell.length_a   1.000
_cell.length_b   1.000
_cell.length_c   1.000
_cell.angle_alpha   90.00
_cell.angle_beta   90.00
_cell.angle_gamma   90.00
#
_symmetry.space_group_name_H-M   'P 1'
#
loop_
_entity.id
_entity.type
_entity.pdbx_description
1 polymer ?
#
loop_
_entity_poly.entity_id
_entity_poly.type
_entity_poly.pdbx_seq_one_letter_code
_entity_poly.pdbx_strand_id
1 'polypeptide(L)'
;VLVNCSDEYDVRIANVGDATLDIYEWEYIYTPDLTMTSLLEPPFSLEPGEDTYITFKLDENDAIKDVGKLYISSNALGKSEQMIKHDGQGQAWGSQVDVFEQEEINKADILFVVDNSCSMIDEQAGLAGNAESFIDDLMDAGVDFEISVITTDNHIPVAPSITPDSADPVGEFSSAVSVGNSGDATEMGQEMAKSALDPLRGSISPREDAALSVVVVSDEDDFSPLTELEYYDFFLSIKEEELFFFHSVVSL
;
A
#
# COMPACT_ATOMS: atom_id res chain seq x y z
N VAL A 1 5.82 -1.53 -17.51
CA VAL A 1 7.06 -1.93 -18.22
C VAL A 1 7.02 -1.29 -19.58
N LEU A 2 7.96 -0.41 -19.86
CA LEU A 2 8.11 0.21 -21.16
C LEU A 2 8.53 -0.86 -22.17
N VAL A 3 7.66 -1.16 -23.10
CA VAL A 3 7.98 -2.03 -24.22
C VAL A 3 8.80 -1.22 -25.22
N ASN A 4 10.08 -1.54 -25.32
CA ASN A 4 10.82 -1.26 -26.54
C ASN A 4 10.23 -2.14 -27.65
N CYS A 5 10.38 -1.74 -28.93
CA CYS A 5 10.12 -2.60 -30.08
C CYS A 5 11.13 -3.78 -30.09
N SER A 6 11.13 -4.58 -29.06
CA SER A 6 11.96 -5.75 -28.84
C SER A 6 11.03 -6.93 -28.65
N ASP A 7 11.33 -8.03 -29.28
CA ASP A 7 10.68 -9.31 -29.10
C ASP A 7 11.03 -9.96 -27.73
N GLU A 8 11.96 -9.36 -26.99
CA GLU A 8 12.43 -9.84 -25.69
C GLU A 8 12.40 -8.73 -24.63
N TYR A 9 12.06 -9.09 -23.38
CA TYR A 9 12.20 -8.23 -22.21
C TYR A 9 12.52 -9.03 -20.93
N ASP A 10 13.26 -8.40 -20.02
CA ASP A 10 13.72 -8.99 -18.79
C ASP A 10 12.92 -8.51 -17.60
N VAL A 11 12.52 -9.45 -16.74
CA VAL A 11 11.96 -9.19 -15.42
C VAL A 11 13.01 -9.54 -14.38
N ARG A 12 13.36 -8.57 -13.54
CA ARG A 12 14.30 -8.75 -12.45
C ARG A 12 13.59 -9.29 -11.22
N ILE A 13 14.12 -10.37 -10.64
CA ILE A 13 13.79 -10.85 -9.30
C ILE A 13 14.96 -10.48 -8.40
N ALA A 14 14.72 -9.71 -7.35
CA ALA A 14 15.77 -9.26 -6.44
C ALA A 14 15.37 -9.48 -4.98
N ASN A 15 16.32 -9.95 -4.19
CA ASN A 15 16.18 -9.95 -2.74
C ASN A 15 16.59 -8.58 -2.18
N VAL A 16 15.61 -7.77 -1.80
CA VAL A 16 15.82 -6.45 -1.19
C VAL A 16 15.70 -6.49 0.34
N GLY A 17 15.44 -7.68 0.91
CA GLY A 17 15.39 -7.93 2.34
C GLY A 17 16.78 -8.19 2.94
N ASP A 18 16.79 -8.46 4.24
CA ASP A 18 17.97 -8.78 5.04
C ASP A 18 18.13 -10.29 5.35
N ALA A 19 17.18 -11.13 4.92
CA ALA A 19 17.21 -12.58 5.03
C ALA A 19 17.22 -13.23 3.65
N THR A 20 17.66 -14.49 3.57
CA THR A 20 17.68 -15.26 2.34
C THR A 20 16.27 -15.41 1.76
N LEU A 21 16.09 -15.07 0.50
CA LEU A 21 14.85 -15.27 -0.24
C LEU A 21 14.90 -16.62 -0.95
N ASP A 22 14.03 -17.54 -0.55
CA ASP A 22 13.88 -18.85 -1.17
C ASP A 22 12.73 -18.81 -2.19
N ILE A 23 13.03 -19.13 -3.44
CA ILE A 23 12.04 -19.35 -4.49
C ILE A 23 11.81 -20.86 -4.58
N TYR A 24 10.59 -21.30 -4.28
CA TYR A 24 10.24 -22.72 -4.19
C TYR A 24 9.87 -23.31 -5.53
N GLU A 25 9.04 -22.59 -6.26
CA GLU A 25 8.54 -23.00 -7.57
C GLU A 25 8.01 -21.79 -8.34
N TRP A 26 7.85 -21.93 -9.65
CA TRP A 26 7.05 -21.05 -10.47
C TRP A 26 6.24 -21.85 -11.48
N GLU A 27 5.08 -21.31 -11.85
CA GLU A 27 4.22 -21.81 -12.88
C GLU A 27 4.01 -20.73 -13.94
N TYR A 28 4.32 -21.05 -15.19
CA TYR A 28 4.12 -20.13 -16.32
C TYR A 28 3.00 -20.62 -17.21
N ILE A 29 1.90 -19.85 -17.26
CA ILE A 29 0.72 -20.09 -18.09
C ILE A 29 0.74 -19.06 -19.20
N TYR A 30 0.79 -19.50 -20.44
CA TYR A 30 1.02 -18.63 -21.60
C TYR A 30 0.31 -19.12 -22.86
N THR A 31 0.10 -18.22 -23.81
CA THR A 31 -0.27 -18.53 -25.19
C THR A 31 0.94 -19.06 -25.98
N PRO A 32 0.74 -19.83 -27.07
CA PRO A 32 1.82 -20.57 -27.72
C PRO A 32 3.03 -19.77 -28.19
N ASP A 33 2.82 -18.47 -28.50
CA ASP A 33 3.87 -17.63 -29.11
C ASP A 33 4.74 -16.91 -28.07
N LEU A 34 4.42 -17.06 -26.78
CA LEU A 34 5.23 -16.57 -25.69
C LEU A 34 6.13 -17.68 -25.14
N THR A 35 7.40 -17.35 -24.94
CA THR A 35 8.37 -18.21 -24.28
C THR A 35 8.98 -17.53 -23.06
N MET A 36 9.46 -18.33 -22.11
CA MET A 36 10.14 -17.87 -20.92
C MET A 36 11.46 -18.62 -20.77
N THR A 37 12.53 -17.88 -20.49
CA THR A 37 13.83 -18.45 -20.13
C THR A 37 14.35 -17.83 -18.84
N SER A 38 15.10 -18.60 -18.06
CA SER A 38 15.70 -18.13 -16.82
C SER A 38 17.10 -18.71 -16.64
N LEU A 39 17.96 -17.96 -15.96
CA LEU A 39 19.29 -18.42 -15.56
C LEU A 39 19.26 -19.42 -14.41
N LEU A 40 18.22 -19.33 -13.55
CA LEU A 40 18.04 -20.21 -12.40
C LEU A 40 16.67 -20.89 -12.51
N GLU A 41 16.62 -22.16 -12.14
CA GLU A 41 15.37 -22.92 -12.06
C GLU A 41 15.04 -23.24 -10.59
N PRO A 42 13.78 -23.09 -10.16
CA PRO A 42 13.40 -23.42 -8.79
C PRO A 42 13.58 -24.91 -8.47
N PRO A 43 13.88 -25.23 -7.20
CA PRO A 43 14.08 -24.29 -6.09
C PRO A 43 15.48 -23.65 -6.11
N PHE A 44 15.58 -22.35 -5.80
CA PHE A 44 16.83 -21.65 -5.60
C PHE A 44 16.68 -20.56 -4.53
N SER A 45 17.81 -20.03 -4.04
CA SER A 45 17.84 -18.98 -3.02
C SER A 45 18.65 -17.79 -3.52
N LEU A 46 18.25 -16.59 -3.10
CA LEU A 46 18.99 -15.34 -3.29
C LEU A 46 19.36 -14.77 -1.93
N GLU A 47 20.65 -14.52 -1.73
CA GLU A 47 21.12 -13.83 -0.54
C GLU A 47 20.74 -12.33 -0.56
N PRO A 48 20.74 -11.63 0.59
CA PRO A 48 20.44 -10.20 0.64
C PRO A 48 21.26 -9.40 -0.38
N GLY A 49 20.57 -8.66 -1.24
CA GLY A 49 21.14 -7.86 -2.32
C GLY A 49 21.41 -8.60 -3.62
N GLU A 50 21.22 -9.92 -3.68
CA GLU A 50 21.32 -10.69 -4.93
C GLU A 50 20.08 -10.55 -5.79
N ASP A 51 20.26 -10.76 -7.09
CA ASP A 51 19.17 -10.76 -8.06
C ASP A 51 19.40 -11.79 -9.20
N THR A 52 18.31 -12.07 -9.91
CA THR A 52 18.32 -12.85 -11.15
C THR A 52 17.30 -12.29 -12.13
N TYR A 53 17.33 -12.78 -13.36
CA TYR A 53 16.46 -12.30 -14.43
C TYR A 53 15.70 -13.46 -15.07
N ILE A 54 14.46 -13.17 -15.45
CA ILE A 54 13.63 -14.01 -16.29
C ILE A 54 13.40 -13.23 -17.59
N THR A 55 13.75 -13.84 -18.71
CA THR A 55 13.54 -13.26 -20.05
C THR A 55 12.27 -13.85 -20.64
N PHE A 56 11.36 -12.98 -21.06
CA PHE A 56 10.18 -13.35 -21.84
C PHE A 56 10.40 -12.93 -23.29
N LYS A 57 9.97 -13.79 -24.21
CA LYS A 57 10.12 -13.57 -25.64
C LYS A 57 8.83 -13.89 -26.37
N LEU A 58 8.49 -13.04 -27.35
CA LEU A 58 7.42 -13.27 -28.32
C LEU A 58 8.02 -13.80 -29.61
N ASP A 59 7.65 -15.02 -30.01
CA ASP A 59 8.29 -15.73 -31.13
C ASP A 59 7.60 -15.52 -32.49
N GLU A 60 6.40 -14.94 -32.54
CA GLU A 60 5.66 -14.67 -33.78
C GLU A 60 5.21 -13.22 -33.96
N ASN A 61 5.11 -12.83 -35.23
CA ASN A 61 4.70 -11.49 -35.67
C ASN A 61 3.28 -11.50 -36.25
N ASP A 62 2.34 -12.12 -35.59
CA ASP A 62 0.95 -11.96 -35.98
C ASP A 62 0.30 -10.81 -35.21
N ALA A 63 -0.94 -10.42 -35.59
CA ALA A 63 -1.67 -9.33 -34.95
C ALA A 63 -2.51 -9.83 -33.77
N ILE A 64 -2.27 -11.06 -33.30
CA ILE A 64 -2.98 -11.66 -32.17
C ILE A 64 -2.28 -11.24 -30.89
N LYS A 65 -3.06 -10.93 -29.88
CA LYS A 65 -2.55 -10.59 -28.56
C LYS A 65 -2.25 -11.84 -27.76
N ASP A 66 -0.99 -11.99 -27.38
CA ASP A 66 -0.52 -13.06 -26.52
C ASP A 66 -0.48 -12.62 -25.07
N VAL A 67 -0.83 -13.51 -24.16
CA VAL A 67 -0.89 -13.23 -22.73
C VAL A 67 -0.16 -14.33 -21.95
N GLY A 68 0.72 -13.90 -21.06
CA GLY A 68 1.42 -14.77 -20.11
C GLY A 68 1.15 -14.38 -18.67
N LYS A 69 1.15 -15.38 -17.80
CA LYS A 69 1.08 -15.21 -16.35
C LYS A 69 2.13 -16.11 -15.71
N LEU A 70 3.03 -15.51 -14.95
CA LEU A 70 4.00 -16.23 -14.14
C LEU A 70 3.60 -16.13 -12.68
N TYR A 71 3.34 -17.26 -12.06
CA TYR A 71 3.12 -17.38 -10.62
C TYR A 71 4.42 -17.82 -9.96
N ILE A 72 4.83 -17.16 -8.89
CA ILE A 72 6.07 -17.42 -8.14
C ILE A 72 5.70 -17.69 -6.69
N SER A 73 6.15 -18.82 -6.16
CA SER A 73 6.01 -19.19 -4.75
C SER A 73 7.34 -19.02 -4.01
N SER A 74 7.33 -18.33 -2.86
CA SER A 74 8.53 -17.98 -2.10
C SER A 74 8.27 -17.86 -0.60
N ASN A 75 9.34 -17.63 0.19
CA ASN A 75 9.26 -17.29 1.61
C ASN A 75 9.16 -15.77 1.87
N ALA A 76 8.89 -14.96 0.86
CA ALA A 76 8.77 -13.52 1.03
C ALA A 76 7.63 -13.19 2.00
N LEU A 77 7.93 -12.40 3.02
CA LEU A 77 6.97 -12.02 4.06
C LEU A 77 5.82 -11.20 3.46
N GLY A 78 4.59 -11.64 3.72
CA GLY A 78 3.38 -10.98 3.21
C GLY A 78 3.14 -11.13 1.70
N LYS A 79 4.01 -11.85 0.99
CA LYS A 79 3.93 -12.06 -0.48
C LYS A 79 4.49 -13.44 -0.86
N SER A 80 4.01 -14.50 -0.19
CA SER A 80 4.46 -15.87 -0.45
C SER A 80 4.10 -16.37 -1.86
N GLU A 81 3.06 -15.80 -2.47
CA GLU A 81 2.69 -16.02 -3.87
C GLU A 81 2.62 -14.68 -4.58
N GLN A 82 3.27 -14.59 -5.73
CA GLN A 82 3.22 -13.41 -6.60
C GLN A 82 2.84 -13.82 -8.02
N MET A 83 2.08 -12.96 -8.69
CA MET A 83 1.71 -13.14 -10.08
C MET A 83 2.24 -11.98 -10.93
N ILE A 84 2.99 -12.30 -11.96
CA ILE A 84 3.44 -11.36 -12.98
C ILE A 84 2.60 -11.62 -14.23
N LYS A 85 1.82 -10.63 -14.64
CA LYS A 85 1.09 -10.67 -15.90
C LYS A 85 1.83 -9.85 -16.94
N HIS A 86 1.94 -10.40 -18.14
CA HIS A 86 2.49 -9.70 -19.28
C HIS A 86 1.71 -10.06 -20.56
N ASP A 87 1.80 -9.20 -21.53
CA ASP A 87 1.20 -9.43 -22.84
C ASP A 87 2.10 -8.85 -23.94
N GLY A 88 2.00 -9.46 -25.11
CA GLY A 88 2.69 -9.04 -26.31
C GLY A 88 1.74 -9.11 -27.52
N GLN A 89 2.00 -8.28 -28.49
CA GLN A 89 1.29 -8.33 -29.77
C GLN A 89 2.26 -7.95 -30.88
N GLY A 90 2.42 -8.82 -31.84
CA GLY A 90 3.19 -8.54 -33.04
C GLY A 90 2.47 -7.54 -33.93
N GLN A 91 3.22 -6.59 -34.52
CA GLN A 91 2.72 -5.72 -35.57
C GLN A 91 3.67 -5.76 -36.76
N ALA A 92 3.13 -6.08 -37.93
CA ALA A 92 3.92 -6.10 -39.16
C ALA A 92 4.38 -4.70 -39.62
N TRP A 93 3.66 -3.62 -39.23
CA TRP A 93 3.93 -2.24 -39.63
C TRP A 93 3.32 -1.26 -38.62
N GLY A 94 4.07 -0.27 -38.13
CA GLY A 94 3.56 0.89 -37.43
C GLY A 94 4.10 1.09 -36.02
N SER A 95 3.66 2.15 -35.39
CA SER A 95 3.92 2.44 -33.98
C SER A 95 2.95 1.65 -33.10
N GLN A 96 3.46 0.99 -32.07
CA GLN A 96 2.67 0.44 -30.99
C GLN A 96 2.38 1.56 -29.99
N VAL A 97 1.13 1.72 -29.62
CA VAL A 97 0.70 2.60 -28.54
C VAL A 97 0.15 1.70 -27.44
N ASP A 98 0.92 1.50 -26.41
CA ASP A 98 0.44 0.84 -25.21
C ASP A 98 -0.28 1.88 -24.35
N VAL A 99 -1.60 1.71 -24.19
CA VAL A 99 -2.39 2.52 -23.28
C VAL A 99 -2.50 1.76 -21.97
N PHE A 100 -1.77 2.22 -20.98
CA PHE A 100 -1.98 1.78 -19.59
C PHE A 100 -3.04 2.69 -18.99
N GLU A 101 -4.26 2.18 -18.88
CA GLU A 101 -5.24 2.80 -17.99
C GLU A 101 -4.85 2.40 -16.57
N GLN A 102 -4.15 3.28 -15.90
CA GLN A 102 -4.06 3.24 -14.47
C GLN A 102 -5.42 3.70 -13.96
N GLU A 103 -6.16 2.85 -13.29
CA GLU A 103 -7.30 3.32 -12.51
C GLU A 103 -6.73 4.30 -11.49
N GLU A 104 -6.95 5.58 -11.71
CA GLU A 104 -6.60 6.60 -10.75
C GLU A 104 -7.53 6.41 -9.56
N ILE A 105 -7.00 5.84 -8.48
CA ILE A 105 -7.64 5.92 -7.17
C ILE A 105 -7.43 7.36 -6.74
N ASN A 106 -8.35 8.22 -7.11
CA ASN A 106 -8.34 9.63 -6.76
C ASN A 106 -9.14 9.92 -5.48
N LYS A 107 -9.53 8.86 -4.74
CA LYS A 107 -10.24 8.97 -3.47
C LYS A 107 -9.47 8.29 -2.36
N ALA A 108 -9.34 8.97 -1.23
CA ALA A 108 -8.63 8.45 -0.07
C ALA A 108 -9.36 8.77 1.24
N ASP A 109 -9.64 7.73 2.01
CA ASP A 109 -10.06 7.84 3.40
C ASP A 109 -8.83 7.63 4.28
N ILE A 110 -8.49 8.62 5.09
CA ILE A 110 -7.26 8.62 5.87
C ILE A 110 -7.63 8.71 7.35
N LEU A 111 -7.30 7.68 8.10
CA LEU A 111 -7.49 7.65 9.56
C LEU A 111 -6.14 7.87 10.25
N PHE A 112 -5.98 9.03 10.89
CA PHE A 112 -4.90 9.26 11.82
C PHE A 112 -5.27 8.78 13.21
N VAL A 113 -4.41 7.96 13.79
CA VAL A 113 -4.45 7.53 15.18
C VAL A 113 -3.27 8.18 15.88
N VAL A 114 -3.53 9.25 16.60
CA VAL A 114 -2.47 10.08 17.19
C VAL A 114 -2.39 9.78 18.69
N ASP A 115 -1.23 9.40 19.11
CA ASP A 115 -0.90 9.21 20.51
C ASP A 115 -0.99 10.55 21.26
N ASN A 116 -1.74 10.53 22.36
CA ASN A 116 -1.98 11.67 23.24
C ASN A 116 -1.34 11.52 24.63
N SER A 117 -0.33 10.65 24.74
CA SER A 117 0.53 10.55 25.91
C SER A 117 1.37 11.82 26.12
N CYS A 118 1.96 11.97 27.32
CA CYS A 118 2.65 13.20 27.69
C CYS A 118 3.96 13.47 26.95
N SER A 119 4.58 12.44 26.34
CA SER A 119 5.82 12.55 25.56
C SER A 119 5.59 13.17 24.17
N MET A 120 4.40 13.05 23.61
CA MET A 120 4.04 13.38 22.23
C MET A 120 3.93 14.88 21.87
N ILE A 121 4.31 15.79 22.77
CA ILE A 121 4.12 17.25 22.54
C ILE A 121 4.87 17.74 21.30
N ASP A 122 6.12 17.31 21.16
CA ASP A 122 6.97 17.76 20.06
C ASP A 122 6.58 17.08 18.74
N GLU A 123 6.16 15.81 18.78
CA GLU A 123 5.69 15.01 17.65
C GLU A 123 4.38 15.57 17.07
N GLN A 124 3.42 15.88 17.94
CA GLN A 124 2.16 16.52 17.54
C GLN A 124 2.42 17.92 16.96
N ALA A 125 3.33 18.68 17.54
CA ALA A 125 3.72 19.99 16.99
C ALA A 125 4.40 19.85 15.63
N GLY A 126 5.23 18.82 15.43
CA GLY A 126 5.85 18.48 14.15
C GLY A 126 4.81 18.09 13.10
N LEU A 127 3.84 17.25 13.46
CA LEU A 127 2.74 16.83 12.58
C LEU A 127 1.88 18.04 12.18
N ALA A 128 1.46 18.84 13.14
CA ALA A 128 0.69 20.07 12.91
C ALA A 128 1.46 21.08 12.06
N GLY A 129 2.78 21.21 12.28
CA GLY A 129 3.65 22.09 11.52
C GLY A 129 3.84 21.70 10.05
N ASN A 130 3.59 20.45 9.69
CA ASN A 130 3.63 19.94 8.30
C ASN A 130 2.24 19.84 7.65
N ALA A 131 1.19 20.28 8.32
CA ALA A 131 -0.20 20.18 7.84
C ALA A 131 -0.40 20.86 6.47
N GLU A 132 0.20 22.04 6.25
CA GLU A 132 0.10 22.78 4.99
C GLU A 132 0.65 21.93 3.82
N SER A 133 1.88 21.41 3.96
CA SER A 133 2.49 20.59 2.90
C SER A 133 1.68 19.32 2.62
N PHE A 134 1.19 18.65 3.65
CA PHE A 134 0.43 17.41 3.49
C PHE A 134 -0.93 17.65 2.80
N ILE A 135 -1.67 18.65 3.21
CA ILE A 135 -2.99 18.97 2.62
C ILE A 135 -2.82 19.53 1.20
N ASP A 136 -1.84 20.41 0.99
CA ASP A 136 -1.57 20.98 -0.34
C ASP A 136 -1.16 19.89 -1.35
N ASP A 137 -0.34 18.93 -0.94
CA ASP A 137 0.05 17.80 -1.80
C ASP A 137 -1.16 16.94 -2.23
N LEU A 138 -2.12 16.70 -1.32
CA LEU A 138 -3.37 15.99 -1.64
C LEU A 138 -4.26 16.81 -2.58
N MET A 139 -4.38 18.11 -2.32
CA MET A 139 -5.17 19.04 -3.15
C MET A 139 -4.57 19.19 -4.56
N ASP A 140 -3.25 19.35 -4.66
CA ASP A 140 -2.53 19.51 -5.92
C ASP A 140 -2.58 18.21 -6.77
N ALA A 141 -2.61 17.04 -6.10
CA ALA A 141 -2.82 15.75 -6.75
C ALA A 141 -4.29 15.51 -7.16
N GLY A 142 -5.22 16.39 -6.78
CA GLY A 142 -6.65 16.24 -7.09
C GLY A 142 -7.32 15.08 -6.35
N VAL A 143 -6.82 14.72 -5.17
CA VAL A 143 -7.38 13.64 -4.35
C VAL A 143 -8.66 14.10 -3.66
N ASP A 144 -9.75 13.36 -3.86
CA ASP A 144 -10.97 13.46 -3.05
C ASP A 144 -10.73 12.72 -1.73
N PHE A 145 -10.23 13.43 -0.72
CA PHE A 145 -9.89 12.85 0.57
C PHE A 145 -10.97 13.08 1.64
N GLU A 146 -11.05 12.10 2.56
CA GLU A 146 -11.77 12.25 3.83
C GLU A 146 -10.81 11.86 4.96
N ILE A 147 -10.38 12.84 5.77
CA ILE A 147 -9.43 12.63 6.86
C ILE A 147 -10.19 12.64 8.19
N SER A 148 -10.01 11.60 8.99
CA SER A 148 -10.47 11.51 10.37
C SER A 148 -9.30 11.36 11.32
N VAL A 149 -9.38 11.95 12.50
CA VAL A 149 -8.36 11.84 13.54
C VAL A 149 -9.01 11.30 14.83
N ILE A 150 -8.38 10.26 15.39
CA ILE A 150 -8.69 9.67 16.69
C ILE A 150 -7.43 9.62 17.55
N THR A 151 -7.55 9.18 18.80
CA THR A 151 -6.40 8.97 19.67
C THR A 151 -6.12 7.49 19.91
N THR A 152 -4.96 7.15 20.46
CA THR A 152 -4.58 5.78 20.84
C THR A 152 -5.35 5.21 22.03
N ASP A 153 -6.15 6.04 22.71
CA ASP A 153 -7.00 5.67 23.85
C ASP A 153 -8.51 5.86 23.59
N ASN A 154 -8.88 6.49 22.45
CA ASN A 154 -10.29 6.75 22.13
C ASN A 154 -10.55 6.65 20.62
N HIS A 155 -11.44 5.75 20.24
CA HIS A 155 -11.83 5.48 18.85
C HIS A 155 -12.85 6.47 18.26
N ILE A 156 -13.25 7.49 19.00
CA ILE A 156 -14.19 8.51 18.52
C ILE A 156 -13.40 9.67 17.90
N PRO A 157 -13.76 10.12 16.68
CA PRO A 157 -13.10 11.24 16.04
C PRO A 157 -13.08 12.50 16.92
N VAL A 158 -11.92 13.14 17.01
CA VAL A 158 -11.73 14.38 17.81
C VAL A 158 -12.40 15.60 17.19
N ALA A 159 -12.69 15.55 15.89
CA ALA A 159 -13.36 16.58 15.11
C ALA A 159 -14.16 15.94 13.95
N PRO A 160 -15.04 16.69 13.26
CA PRO A 160 -15.61 16.25 11.99
C PRO A 160 -14.53 15.89 10.97
N SER A 161 -14.84 15.00 10.02
CA SER A 161 -13.94 14.65 8.92
C SER A 161 -13.54 15.89 8.11
N ILE A 162 -12.27 15.93 7.72
CA ILE A 162 -11.69 17.02 6.93
C ILE A 162 -11.68 16.56 5.47
N THR A 163 -12.18 17.41 4.58
CA THR A 163 -12.33 17.12 3.16
C THR A 163 -11.77 18.28 2.32
N PRO A 164 -11.60 18.13 0.99
CA PRO A 164 -11.25 19.23 0.11
C PRO A 164 -12.23 20.42 0.20
N ASP A 165 -13.48 20.18 0.59
CA ASP A 165 -14.54 21.19 0.72
C ASP A 165 -14.61 21.85 2.11
N SER A 166 -13.77 21.43 3.05
CA SER A 166 -13.65 22.06 4.37
C SER A 166 -13.33 23.55 4.25
N ALA A 167 -13.77 24.35 5.22
CA ALA A 167 -13.57 25.79 5.18
C ALA A 167 -12.09 26.21 5.30
N ASP A 168 -11.30 25.43 6.04
CA ASP A 168 -9.87 25.58 6.23
C ASP A 168 -9.24 24.19 6.47
N PRO A 169 -9.06 23.35 5.42
CA PRO A 169 -8.57 21.99 5.58
C PRO A 169 -7.22 21.92 6.31
N VAL A 170 -6.32 22.86 6.04
CA VAL A 170 -5.00 22.93 6.69
C VAL A 170 -5.13 23.23 8.17
N GLY A 171 -5.89 24.27 8.53
CA GLY A 171 -6.10 24.66 9.93
C GLY A 171 -6.91 23.62 10.71
N GLU A 172 -7.91 23.00 10.08
CA GLU A 172 -8.70 21.92 10.65
C GLU A 172 -7.83 20.69 10.93
N PHE A 173 -6.98 20.28 10.00
CA PHE A 173 -6.05 19.15 10.18
C PHE A 173 -5.00 19.46 11.26
N SER A 174 -4.35 20.61 11.19
CA SER A 174 -3.38 21.04 12.21
C SER A 174 -3.98 21.06 13.62
N SER A 175 -5.23 21.50 13.73
CA SER A 175 -5.97 21.50 15.01
C SER A 175 -6.34 20.10 15.46
N ALA A 176 -6.79 19.24 14.54
CA ALA A 176 -7.25 17.89 14.86
C ALA A 176 -6.10 16.97 15.32
N VAL A 177 -4.89 17.09 14.74
CA VAL A 177 -3.73 16.28 15.15
C VAL A 177 -3.09 16.77 16.46
N SER A 178 -3.44 17.96 16.93
CA SER A 178 -3.01 18.49 18.22
C SER A 178 -3.94 17.98 19.34
N VAL A 179 -3.95 16.67 19.56
CA VAL A 179 -4.90 15.97 20.47
C VAL A 179 -4.65 16.20 21.96
N GLY A 180 -3.54 16.88 22.29
CA GLY A 180 -3.14 17.13 23.68
C GLY A 180 -2.26 16.02 24.24
N ASN A 181 -1.99 16.08 25.56
CA ASN A 181 -0.98 15.24 26.24
C ASN A 181 -1.50 14.66 27.57
N SER A 182 -2.78 14.37 27.64
CA SER A 182 -3.44 13.90 28.87
C SER A 182 -4.04 12.51 28.70
N GLY A 183 -3.57 11.75 27.70
CA GLY A 183 -3.98 10.40 27.40
C GLY A 183 -3.44 9.37 28.39
N ASP A 184 -3.85 8.13 28.17
CA ASP A 184 -3.37 6.98 28.94
C ASP A 184 -1.90 6.70 28.58
N ALA A 185 -1.16 5.99 29.44
CA ALA A 185 0.21 5.55 29.17
C ALA A 185 0.26 4.14 28.53
N THR A 186 -0.86 3.67 28.00
CA THR A 186 -0.96 2.36 27.36
C THR A 186 -1.57 2.56 25.97
N GLU A 187 -0.70 2.70 25.01
CA GLU A 187 -1.09 3.01 23.66
C GLU A 187 -1.67 1.77 22.96
N MET A 188 -2.82 1.92 22.29
CA MET A 188 -3.53 0.84 21.59
C MET A 188 -3.98 1.30 20.20
N GLY A 189 -3.04 1.76 19.39
CA GLY A 189 -3.31 2.35 18.08
C GLY A 189 -4.09 1.43 17.15
N GLN A 190 -3.69 0.17 17.04
CA GLN A 190 -4.38 -0.81 16.18
C GLN A 190 -5.78 -1.13 16.69
N GLU A 191 -5.99 -1.28 18.01
CA GLU A 191 -7.32 -1.54 18.58
C GLU A 191 -8.25 -0.34 18.43
N MET A 192 -7.74 0.88 18.55
CA MET A 192 -8.55 2.10 18.36
C MET A 192 -8.92 2.27 16.88
N ALA A 193 -7.98 2.04 15.95
CA ALA A 193 -8.27 2.03 14.51
C ALA A 193 -9.35 1.00 14.17
N LYS A 194 -9.18 -0.24 14.64
CA LYS A 194 -10.16 -1.31 14.45
C LYS A 194 -11.54 -0.92 15.03
N SER A 195 -11.56 -0.36 16.22
CA SER A 195 -12.80 0.04 16.89
C SER A 195 -13.51 1.19 16.16
N ALA A 196 -12.75 2.16 15.62
CA ALA A 196 -13.31 3.27 14.85
C ALA A 196 -13.92 2.81 13.52
N LEU A 197 -13.31 1.81 12.88
CA LEU A 197 -13.69 1.28 11.56
C LEU A 197 -14.62 0.06 11.63
N ASP A 198 -15.02 -0.40 12.81
CA ASP A 198 -15.93 -1.55 12.96
C ASP A 198 -17.28 -1.26 12.26
N PRO A 199 -17.68 -2.05 11.24
CA PRO A 199 -18.90 -1.79 10.47
C PRO A 199 -20.19 -1.78 11.30
N LEU A 200 -20.16 -2.35 12.50
CA LEU A 200 -21.35 -2.46 13.37
C LEU A 200 -21.39 -1.41 14.49
N ARG A 201 -20.24 -0.90 14.91
CA ARG A 201 -20.10 -0.10 16.11
C ARG A 201 -19.19 1.11 15.95
N GLY A 202 -18.40 1.14 14.89
CA GLY A 202 -17.45 2.21 14.63
C GLY A 202 -18.12 3.53 14.29
N SER A 203 -17.36 4.58 14.43
CA SER A 203 -17.78 5.96 14.14
C SER A 203 -17.39 6.42 12.74
N ILE A 204 -16.58 5.62 12.03
CA ILE A 204 -16.04 5.92 10.71
C ILE A 204 -16.44 4.80 9.75
N SER A 205 -16.99 5.17 8.61
CA SER A 205 -17.37 4.24 7.54
C SER A 205 -16.57 4.58 6.29
N PRO A 206 -15.50 3.82 5.97
CA PRO A 206 -14.71 4.06 4.76
C PRO A 206 -15.57 3.93 3.50
N ARG A 207 -15.35 4.81 2.53
CA ARG A 207 -16.01 4.76 1.22
C ARG A 207 -15.53 3.52 0.45
N GLU A 208 -16.44 2.82 -0.19
CA GLU A 208 -16.15 1.56 -0.91
C GLU A 208 -15.10 1.77 -2.01
N ASP A 209 -15.20 2.88 -2.74
CA ASP A 209 -14.38 3.24 -3.91
C ASP A 209 -13.15 4.12 -3.58
N ALA A 210 -12.81 4.30 -2.29
CA ALA A 210 -11.65 5.05 -1.83
C ALA A 210 -10.55 4.10 -1.32
N ALA A 211 -9.29 4.49 -1.45
CA ALA A 211 -8.22 3.86 -0.69
C ALA A 211 -8.38 4.17 0.80
N LEU A 212 -8.12 3.20 1.67
CA LEU A 212 -8.12 3.38 3.12
C LEU A 212 -6.68 3.37 3.63
N SER A 213 -6.25 4.50 4.19
CA SER A 213 -4.96 4.62 4.88
C SER A 213 -5.16 4.78 6.38
N VAL A 214 -4.59 3.89 7.17
CA VAL A 214 -4.49 4.03 8.63
C VAL A 214 -3.07 4.48 8.96
N VAL A 215 -2.93 5.60 9.66
CA VAL A 215 -1.64 6.20 10.03
C VAL A 215 -1.58 6.31 11.55
N VAL A 216 -0.78 5.46 12.18
CA VAL A 216 -0.53 5.50 13.62
C VAL A 216 0.72 6.34 13.89
N VAL A 217 0.59 7.32 14.77
CA VAL A 217 1.69 8.22 15.18
C VAL A 217 1.87 8.09 16.68
N SER A 218 2.98 7.49 17.11
CA SER A 218 3.30 7.25 18.54
C SER A 218 4.81 7.14 18.73
N ASP A 219 5.30 7.49 19.92
CA ASP A 219 6.68 7.27 20.37
C ASP A 219 6.80 6.07 21.32
N GLU A 220 5.73 5.30 21.51
CA GLU A 220 5.68 4.13 22.38
C GLU A 220 5.26 2.86 21.62
N ASP A 221 5.46 1.70 22.26
CA ASP A 221 5.02 0.40 21.76
C ASP A 221 3.49 0.30 21.77
N ASP A 222 2.92 -0.38 20.78
CA ASP A 222 1.48 -0.67 20.71
C ASP A 222 1.12 -1.85 21.60
N PHE A 223 0.25 -1.63 22.58
CA PHE A 223 -0.27 -2.61 23.53
C PHE A 223 -1.65 -3.17 23.12
N SER A 224 -2.01 -3.06 21.87
CA SER A 224 -3.25 -3.63 21.33
C SER A 224 -3.35 -5.14 21.62
N PRO A 225 -4.52 -5.65 22.05
CA PRO A 225 -4.61 -7.00 22.62
C PRO A 225 -4.59 -8.16 21.62
N LEU A 226 -4.84 -7.91 20.34
CA LEU A 226 -4.81 -8.94 19.30
C LEU A 226 -3.43 -9.03 18.66
N THR A 227 -3.19 -10.08 17.89
CA THR A 227 -1.98 -10.20 17.08
C THR A 227 -2.05 -9.31 15.85
N GLU A 228 -0.88 -8.95 15.30
CA GLU A 228 -0.77 -8.18 14.06
C GLU A 228 -1.58 -8.81 12.91
N LEU A 229 -1.56 -10.15 12.81
CA LEU A 229 -2.33 -10.88 11.79
C LEU A 229 -3.84 -10.74 11.99
N GLU A 230 -4.32 -10.78 13.23
CA GLU A 230 -5.75 -10.61 13.52
C GLU A 230 -6.25 -9.19 13.19
N TYR A 231 -5.41 -8.16 13.39
CA TYR A 231 -5.73 -6.80 12.94
C TYR A 231 -5.69 -6.70 11.42
N TYR A 232 -4.69 -7.28 10.77
CA TYR A 232 -4.59 -7.30 9.32
C TYR A 232 -5.81 -7.97 8.67
N ASP A 233 -6.20 -9.15 9.16
CA ASP A 233 -7.40 -9.87 8.70
C ASP A 233 -8.67 -9.03 8.89
N PHE A 234 -8.77 -8.28 10.00
CA PHE A 234 -9.90 -7.38 10.22
C PHE A 234 -9.94 -6.28 9.15
N PHE A 235 -8.82 -5.59 8.90
CA PHE A 235 -8.77 -4.50 7.92
C PHE A 235 -9.08 -5.03 6.50
N LEU A 236 -8.59 -6.20 6.12
CA LEU A 236 -8.94 -6.83 4.85
C LEU A 236 -10.39 -7.31 4.77
N SER A 237 -11.08 -7.44 5.90
CA SER A 237 -12.52 -7.73 5.91
C SER A 237 -13.39 -6.52 5.53
N ILE A 238 -12.84 -5.32 5.64
CA ILE A 238 -13.55 -4.05 5.36
C ILE A 238 -13.03 -3.32 4.12
N LYS A 239 -11.84 -3.70 3.62
CA LYS A 239 -11.22 -3.09 2.45
C LYS A 239 -10.41 -4.12 1.67
N GLU A 240 -10.44 -4.04 0.34
CA GLU A 240 -9.60 -4.88 -0.53
C GLU A 240 -8.12 -4.59 -0.31
N GLU A 241 -7.26 -5.61 -0.44
CA GLU A 241 -5.82 -5.51 -0.13
C GLU A 241 -5.12 -4.41 -0.95
N GLU A 242 -5.51 -4.23 -2.21
CA GLU A 242 -4.96 -3.22 -3.10
C GLU A 242 -5.33 -1.79 -2.72
N LEU A 243 -6.37 -1.63 -1.91
CA LEU A 243 -6.91 -0.35 -1.44
C LEU A 243 -6.64 -0.09 0.04
N PHE A 244 -5.94 -0.98 0.73
CA PHE A 244 -5.63 -0.83 2.15
C PHE A 244 -4.15 -0.55 2.39
N PHE A 245 -3.87 0.48 3.18
CA PHE A 245 -2.53 0.90 3.58
C PHE A 245 -2.46 1.13 5.08
N PHE A 246 -1.42 0.58 5.72
CA PHE A 246 -1.16 0.81 7.13
C PHE A 246 0.24 1.41 7.30
N HIS A 247 0.31 2.54 8.00
CA HIS A 247 1.54 3.28 8.22
C HIS A 247 1.77 3.49 9.71
N SER A 248 3.03 3.39 10.13
CA SER A 248 3.46 3.75 11.48
C SER A 248 4.51 4.85 11.38
N VAL A 249 4.28 5.92 12.09
CA VAL A 249 5.24 7.01 12.32
C VAL A 249 5.68 6.90 13.76
N VAL A 250 6.89 6.40 13.97
CA VAL A 250 7.42 6.09 15.30
C VAL A 250 8.71 6.84 15.54
N SER A 251 8.94 7.30 16.77
CA SER A 251 10.23 7.80 17.22
C SER A 251 11.13 6.61 17.59
N LEU A 252 12.43 6.70 17.26
CA LEU A 252 13.44 5.70 17.60
C LEU A 252 14.28 6.17 18.79
#